data_93643683ff182b8685389339cf0e7a20
#
_entry.id   93643683ff182b8685389339cf0e7a20
#
_cell.length_a   1.000
_cell.length_b   1.000
_cell.length_c   1.000
_cell.angle_alpha   90.00
_cell.angle_beta   90.00
_cell.angle_gamma   90.00
#
_symmetry.space_group_name_H-M   'P 1'
#
loop_
_entity.id
_entity.type
_entity.pdbx_description
1 polymer ?
#
loop_
_entity_poly.entity_id
_entity_poly.type
_entity_poly.pdbx_seq_one_letter_code
_entity_poly.pdbx_strand_id
1 'polypeptide(L)'
;MDGERVGLVGNIGSGKTTLLRNIIGFHLPSKGTINLSGYDIKNIPSDDLREYIGYCPQKIQLFTGTILENIGTGIEGVSEDDIIEAAKLSCAHDFIVKMPGGYNYQLLDAGGNLSGGQRQAIALARALVRKPSILVLDEPTSSMDGATEERIINNILSLPYKPTIIISTHRTNHLARVDKIGVIIDGSLVQYGPRDEILKQN
;
A
#
# COMPACT_ATOMS: atom_id res chain seq x y z
N MET A 1 -13.24 8.60 8.47
CA MET A 1 -12.67 9.81 9.12
C MET A 1 -11.28 9.96 8.55
N ASP A 2 -10.88 11.17 8.24
CA ASP A 2 -9.58 11.42 7.65
C ASP A 2 -8.46 11.02 8.63
N GLY A 3 -7.45 10.31 8.13
CA GLY A 3 -6.33 9.84 8.93
C GLY A 3 -6.59 8.57 9.76
N GLU A 4 -7.73 7.89 9.61
CA GLU A 4 -8.02 6.62 10.31
C GLU A 4 -7.18 5.47 9.73
N ARG A 5 -6.74 4.56 10.60
CA ARG A 5 -5.96 3.37 10.25
C ARG A 5 -6.81 2.13 10.46
N VAL A 6 -7.00 1.37 9.41
CA VAL A 6 -7.84 0.16 9.41
C VAL A 6 -6.99 -1.06 9.05
N GLY A 7 -6.95 -2.05 9.93
CA GLY A 7 -6.37 -3.36 9.66
C GLY A 7 -7.42 -4.33 9.13
N LEU A 8 -7.13 -5.04 8.05
CA LEU A 8 -7.95 -6.12 7.54
C LEU A 8 -7.28 -7.46 7.80
N VAL A 9 -7.98 -8.36 8.46
CA VAL A 9 -7.50 -9.70 8.78
C VAL A 9 -8.43 -10.77 8.24
N GLY A 10 -7.89 -11.95 8.01
CA GLY A 10 -8.60 -13.12 7.52
C GLY A 10 -7.65 -14.11 6.86
N ASN A 11 -8.08 -15.34 6.69
CA ASN A 11 -7.28 -16.39 6.07
C ASN A 11 -6.92 -16.09 4.61
N ILE A 12 -5.96 -16.80 4.05
CA ILE A 12 -5.66 -16.76 2.61
C ILE A 12 -6.94 -17.15 1.86
N GLY A 13 -7.29 -16.37 0.84
CA GLY A 13 -8.53 -16.58 0.07
C GLY A 13 -9.80 -16.03 0.71
N SER A 14 -9.76 -15.42 1.89
CA SER A 14 -10.96 -14.86 2.53
C SER A 14 -11.60 -13.66 1.81
N GLY A 15 -10.94 -13.08 0.79
CA GLY A 15 -11.48 -11.96 0.01
C GLY A 15 -10.86 -10.59 0.31
N LYS A 16 -9.83 -10.48 1.18
CA LYS A 16 -9.17 -9.20 1.51
C LYS A 16 -8.71 -8.42 0.27
N THR A 17 -7.90 -9.05 -0.57
CA THR A 17 -7.41 -8.43 -1.82
C THR A 17 -8.56 -7.99 -2.74
N THR A 18 -9.64 -8.77 -2.81
CA THR A 18 -10.83 -8.41 -3.61
C THR A 18 -11.50 -7.16 -3.06
N LEU A 19 -11.68 -7.09 -1.74
CA LEU A 19 -12.23 -5.90 -1.08
C LEU A 19 -11.33 -4.67 -1.32
N LEU A 20 -10.00 -4.80 -1.15
CA LEU A 20 -9.05 -3.71 -1.41
C LEU A 20 -9.13 -3.24 -2.86
N ARG A 21 -9.22 -4.17 -3.84
CA ARG A 21 -9.37 -3.83 -5.26
C ARG A 21 -10.69 -3.13 -5.58
N ASN A 22 -11.76 -3.44 -4.86
CA ASN A 22 -13.01 -2.71 -5.00
C ASN A 22 -12.87 -1.29 -4.43
N ILE A 23 -12.23 -1.12 -3.27
CA ILE A 23 -12.01 0.20 -2.64
C ILE A 23 -11.22 1.15 -3.54
N ILE A 24 -10.21 0.64 -4.26
CA ILE A 24 -9.40 1.46 -5.19
C ILE A 24 -10.04 1.61 -6.59
N GLY A 25 -11.25 1.10 -6.80
CA GLY A 25 -11.96 1.20 -8.07
C GLY A 25 -11.45 0.27 -9.18
N PHE A 26 -10.57 -0.71 -8.88
CA PHE A 26 -10.08 -1.69 -9.86
C PHE A 26 -11.20 -2.62 -10.35
N HIS A 27 -12.11 -2.97 -9.45
CA HIS A 27 -13.33 -3.71 -9.73
C HIS A 27 -14.48 -2.95 -9.11
N LEU A 28 -15.54 -2.69 -9.89
CA LEU A 28 -16.74 -2.09 -9.35
C LEU A 28 -17.60 -3.15 -8.64
N PRO A 29 -18.21 -2.83 -7.49
CA PRO A 29 -19.08 -3.76 -6.80
C PRO A 29 -20.29 -4.10 -7.65
N SER A 30 -20.68 -5.38 -7.71
CA SER A 30 -21.89 -5.84 -8.40
C SER A 30 -23.19 -5.40 -7.71
N LYS A 31 -23.13 -5.19 -6.39
CA LYS A 31 -24.21 -4.67 -5.55
C LYS A 31 -23.64 -3.70 -4.52
N GLY A 32 -24.45 -2.72 -4.12
CA GLY A 32 -24.03 -1.68 -3.18
C GLY A 32 -23.18 -0.58 -3.84
N THR A 33 -22.66 0.32 -3.01
CA THR A 33 -21.87 1.48 -3.42
C THR A 33 -20.64 1.63 -2.55
N ILE A 34 -19.58 2.18 -3.11
CA ILE A 34 -18.39 2.62 -2.38
C ILE A 34 -18.29 4.12 -2.60
N ASN A 35 -18.29 4.88 -1.51
CA ASN A 35 -18.23 6.33 -1.57
C ASN A 35 -16.89 6.85 -1.08
N LEU A 36 -16.30 7.76 -1.85
CA LEU A 36 -15.15 8.56 -1.49
C LEU A 36 -15.61 10.00 -1.29
N SER A 37 -15.48 10.53 -0.07
CA SER A 37 -15.92 11.88 0.28
C SER A 37 -17.38 12.19 -0.11
N GLY A 38 -18.26 11.19 -0.02
CA GLY A 38 -19.68 11.30 -0.38
C GLY A 38 -20.00 11.03 -1.84
N TYR A 39 -19.03 10.86 -2.72
CA TYR A 39 -19.22 10.54 -4.14
C TYR A 39 -19.04 9.04 -4.39
N ASP A 40 -19.97 8.42 -5.14
CA ASP A 40 -19.81 7.03 -5.57
C ASP A 40 -18.60 6.92 -6.50
N ILE A 41 -17.66 6.02 -6.18
CA ILE A 41 -16.43 5.81 -6.98
C ILE A 41 -16.71 5.46 -8.44
N LYS A 42 -17.88 4.92 -8.77
CA LYS A 42 -18.32 4.65 -10.15
C LYS A 42 -18.40 5.91 -11.00
N ASN A 43 -18.61 7.06 -10.37
CA ASN A 43 -18.78 8.36 -11.03
C ASN A 43 -17.50 9.19 -11.00
N ILE A 44 -16.42 8.69 -10.41
CA ILE A 44 -15.13 9.37 -10.34
C ILE A 44 -14.24 8.80 -11.46
N PRO A 45 -13.67 9.64 -12.34
CA PRO A 45 -12.70 9.19 -13.32
C PRO A 45 -11.54 8.42 -12.69
N SER A 46 -11.08 7.37 -13.35
CA SER A 46 -10.03 6.50 -12.79
C SER A 46 -8.70 7.23 -12.55
N ASP A 47 -8.41 8.26 -13.32
CA ASP A 47 -7.21 9.06 -13.16
C ASP A 47 -7.29 9.94 -11.91
N ASP A 48 -8.46 10.53 -11.65
CA ASP A 48 -8.72 11.28 -10.42
C ASP A 48 -8.61 10.37 -9.18
N LEU A 49 -9.15 9.15 -9.23
CA LEU A 49 -8.99 8.18 -8.12
C LEU A 49 -7.52 7.88 -7.82
N ARG A 50 -6.67 7.78 -8.86
CA ARG A 50 -5.23 7.52 -8.70
C ARG A 50 -4.47 8.67 -8.09
N GLU A 51 -5.00 9.89 -8.12
CA GLU A 51 -4.41 11.04 -7.43
C GLU A 51 -4.61 10.95 -5.92
N TYR A 52 -5.76 10.44 -5.49
CA TYR A 52 -6.11 10.36 -4.07
C TYR A 52 -5.68 9.06 -3.41
N ILE A 53 -5.53 7.96 -4.18
CA ILE A 53 -5.31 6.62 -3.65
C ILE A 53 -3.92 6.08 -4.05
N GLY A 54 -3.05 5.85 -3.06
CA GLY A 54 -1.84 5.07 -3.23
C GLY A 54 -2.12 3.59 -2.95
N TYR A 55 -1.70 2.71 -3.86
CA TYR A 55 -1.91 1.28 -3.72
C TYR A 55 -0.62 0.47 -3.81
N CYS A 56 -0.35 -0.34 -2.80
CA CYS A 56 0.72 -1.34 -2.83
C CYS A 56 0.09 -2.75 -2.90
N PRO A 57 0.15 -3.45 -4.04
CA PRO A 57 -0.43 -4.77 -4.20
C PRO A 57 0.43 -5.87 -3.56
N GLN A 58 -0.19 -7.00 -3.20
CA GLN A 58 0.51 -8.21 -2.75
C GLN A 58 1.43 -8.79 -3.84
N LYS A 59 0.91 -8.89 -5.09
CA LYS A 59 1.70 -9.32 -6.26
C LYS A 59 2.27 -8.10 -6.97
N ILE A 60 3.56 -7.90 -6.82
CA ILE A 60 4.26 -6.75 -7.34
C ILE A 60 4.62 -6.96 -8.81
N GLN A 61 4.30 -5.98 -9.62
CA GLN A 61 4.75 -5.86 -11.00
C GLN A 61 5.56 -4.57 -11.15
N LEU A 62 6.82 -4.75 -11.52
CA LEU A 62 7.69 -3.66 -11.95
C LEU A 62 7.76 -3.67 -13.48
N PHE A 63 8.10 -2.52 -14.05
CA PHE A 63 8.23 -2.37 -15.49
C PHE A 63 9.71 -2.41 -15.89
N THR A 64 9.99 -2.83 -17.11
CA THR A 64 11.31 -2.64 -17.73
C THR A 64 11.60 -1.15 -17.81
N GLY A 65 12.78 -0.73 -17.35
CA GLY A 65 13.18 0.67 -17.24
C GLY A 65 13.95 0.92 -15.95
N THR A 66 14.23 2.14 -15.60
CA THR A 66 14.98 2.52 -14.41
C THR A 66 14.15 2.36 -13.12
N ILE A 67 14.83 2.31 -11.97
CA ILE A 67 14.14 2.38 -10.66
C ILE A 67 13.40 3.71 -10.52
N LEU A 68 14.00 4.81 -10.96
CA LEU A 68 13.39 6.14 -10.95
C LEU A 68 12.07 6.14 -11.72
N GLU A 69 12.05 5.65 -12.96
CA GLU A 69 10.84 5.52 -13.76
C GLU A 69 9.80 4.62 -13.10
N ASN A 70 10.23 3.54 -12.48
CA ASN A 70 9.31 2.62 -11.78
C ASN A 70 8.64 3.27 -10.58
N ILE A 71 9.31 4.11 -9.80
CA ILE A 71 8.71 4.80 -8.66
C ILE A 71 7.81 5.93 -9.16
N GLY A 72 8.24 6.72 -10.16
CA GLY A 72 7.51 7.85 -10.70
C GLY A 72 6.45 7.51 -11.73
N THR A 73 6.22 6.22 -12.04
CA THR A 73 5.29 5.80 -13.10
C THR A 73 3.90 6.43 -12.98
N GLY A 74 3.43 7.01 -14.10
CA GLY A 74 2.08 7.58 -14.22
C GLY A 74 1.88 8.87 -13.44
N ILE A 75 2.97 9.58 -13.10
CA ILE A 75 2.91 10.87 -12.39
C ILE A 75 3.59 11.94 -13.26
N GLU A 76 2.80 12.87 -13.75
CA GLU A 76 3.35 14.03 -14.45
C GLU A 76 4.00 15.00 -13.45
N GLY A 77 5.21 15.46 -13.80
CA GLY A 77 5.91 16.50 -13.01
C GLY A 77 6.43 16.06 -11.65
N VAL A 78 6.48 14.75 -11.35
CA VAL A 78 7.10 14.28 -10.10
C VAL A 78 8.59 14.64 -10.08
N SER A 79 9.05 15.23 -8.98
CA SER A 79 10.46 15.58 -8.81
C SER A 79 11.29 14.38 -8.38
N GLU A 80 12.59 14.41 -8.67
CA GLU A 80 13.52 13.39 -8.14
C GLU A 80 13.55 13.39 -6.61
N ASP A 81 13.40 14.56 -5.98
CA ASP A 81 13.35 14.67 -4.52
C ASP A 81 12.14 13.94 -3.92
N ASP A 82 10.95 14.04 -4.54
CA ASP A 82 9.77 13.29 -4.10
C ASP A 82 9.98 11.78 -4.24
N ILE A 83 10.63 11.34 -5.33
CA ILE A 83 10.97 9.94 -5.55
C ILE A 83 11.95 9.45 -4.48
N ILE A 84 12.98 10.24 -4.16
CA ILE A 84 13.97 9.92 -3.12
C ILE A 84 13.30 9.88 -1.74
N GLU A 85 12.41 10.82 -1.42
CA GLU A 85 11.65 10.83 -0.17
C GLU A 85 10.79 9.57 -0.03
N ALA A 86 10.03 9.21 -1.06
CA ALA A 86 9.22 7.99 -1.07
C ALA A 86 10.07 6.72 -0.93
N ALA A 87 11.25 6.68 -1.57
CA ALA A 87 12.18 5.58 -1.45
C ALA A 87 12.77 5.47 -0.04
N LYS A 88 13.03 6.59 0.65
CA LYS A 88 13.45 6.58 2.06
C LYS A 88 12.36 6.04 2.97
N LEU A 89 11.12 6.47 2.77
CA LEU A 89 9.96 6.01 3.54
C LEU A 89 9.73 4.50 3.39
N SER A 90 9.89 3.96 2.18
CA SER A 90 9.76 2.53 1.89
C SER A 90 11.02 1.71 2.22
N CYS A 91 12.08 2.31 2.74
CA CYS A 91 13.41 1.71 2.94
C CYS A 91 14.09 1.22 1.63
N ALA A 92 13.64 1.70 0.47
CA ALA A 92 14.26 1.36 -0.81
C ALA A 92 15.58 2.11 -1.04
N HIS A 93 15.70 3.34 -0.55
CA HIS A 93 16.85 4.21 -0.75
C HIS A 93 18.19 3.54 -0.39
N ASP A 94 18.24 2.86 0.76
CA ASP A 94 19.47 2.28 1.32
C ASP A 94 20.12 1.23 0.39
N PHE A 95 19.33 0.49 -0.38
CA PHE A 95 19.88 -0.45 -1.35
C PHE A 95 20.04 0.18 -2.75
N ILE A 96 19.14 1.10 -3.14
CA ILE A 96 19.20 1.76 -4.45
C ILE A 96 20.54 2.48 -4.64
N VAL A 97 20.97 3.25 -3.65
CA VAL A 97 22.23 4.01 -3.74
C VAL A 97 23.49 3.12 -3.82
N LYS A 98 23.38 1.85 -3.47
CA LYS A 98 24.46 0.86 -3.57
C LYS A 98 24.48 0.14 -4.92
N MET A 99 23.44 0.30 -5.73
CA MET A 99 23.37 -0.30 -7.06
C MET A 99 24.19 0.50 -8.08
N PRO A 100 24.73 -0.15 -9.12
CA PRO A 100 25.41 0.55 -10.21
C PRO A 100 24.48 1.57 -10.88
N GLY A 101 24.80 2.86 -10.80
CA GLY A 101 23.95 3.94 -11.34
C GLY A 101 22.79 4.37 -10.43
N GLY A 102 22.65 3.78 -9.21
CA GLY A 102 21.65 4.20 -8.23
C GLY A 102 20.21 4.13 -8.78
N TYR A 103 19.49 5.25 -8.76
CA TYR A 103 18.13 5.35 -9.29
C TYR A 103 18.01 5.10 -10.79
N ASN A 104 19.11 5.24 -11.54
CA ASN A 104 19.17 4.93 -12.98
C ASN A 104 19.45 3.44 -13.26
N TYR A 105 19.52 2.60 -12.22
CA TYR A 105 19.68 1.15 -12.40
C TYR A 105 18.53 0.57 -13.21
N GLN A 106 18.90 -0.19 -14.28
CA GLN A 106 17.93 -0.77 -15.20
C GLN A 106 17.33 -2.05 -14.63
N LEU A 107 16.01 -2.08 -14.55
CA LEU A 107 15.22 -3.26 -14.20
C LEU A 107 14.93 -4.06 -15.46
N LEU A 108 15.26 -5.34 -15.41
CA LEU A 108 15.01 -6.30 -16.49
C LEU A 108 13.90 -7.25 -16.03
N ASP A 109 13.17 -7.80 -16.99
CA ASP A 109 12.17 -8.87 -16.77
C ASP A 109 11.27 -8.59 -15.53
N ALA A 110 10.61 -7.45 -15.53
CA ALA A 110 9.72 -7.03 -14.43
C ALA A 110 10.41 -7.01 -13.02
N GLY A 111 11.70 -6.68 -12.99
CA GLY A 111 12.49 -6.65 -11.76
C GLY A 111 13.03 -8.02 -11.34
N GLY A 112 13.21 -8.95 -12.28
CA GLY A 112 13.78 -10.28 -12.03
C GLY A 112 15.20 -10.24 -11.44
N ASN A 113 15.92 -9.13 -11.64
CA ASN A 113 17.25 -8.87 -11.08
C ASN A 113 17.23 -8.29 -9.65
N LEU A 114 16.06 -8.23 -9.00
CA LEU A 114 15.86 -7.78 -7.62
C LEU A 114 15.38 -8.91 -6.70
N SER A 115 15.69 -8.81 -5.40
CA SER A 115 15.07 -9.67 -4.39
C SER A 115 13.56 -9.35 -4.23
N GLY A 116 12.79 -10.26 -3.62
CA GLY A 116 11.37 -10.02 -3.33
C GLY A 116 11.15 -8.77 -2.48
N GLY A 117 11.94 -8.59 -1.41
CA GLY A 117 11.88 -7.42 -0.55
C GLY A 117 12.24 -6.12 -1.27
N GLN A 118 13.24 -6.13 -2.16
CA GLN A 118 13.59 -4.96 -2.97
C GLN A 118 12.47 -4.55 -3.91
N ARG A 119 11.84 -5.52 -4.60
CA ARG A 119 10.66 -5.24 -5.43
C ARG A 119 9.53 -4.64 -4.61
N GLN A 120 9.30 -5.19 -3.42
CA GLN A 120 8.25 -4.73 -2.52
C GLN A 120 8.50 -3.29 -2.03
N ALA A 121 9.74 -2.95 -1.69
CA ALA A 121 10.12 -1.61 -1.29
C ALA A 121 9.92 -0.58 -2.43
N ILE A 122 10.26 -0.93 -3.67
CA ILE A 122 10.02 -0.06 -4.85
C ILE A 122 8.51 0.12 -5.09
N ALA A 123 7.71 -0.95 -5.00
CA ALA A 123 6.25 -0.85 -5.17
C ALA A 123 5.60 0.01 -4.08
N LEU A 124 6.11 -0.09 -2.85
CA LEU A 124 5.66 0.76 -1.75
C LEU A 124 6.06 2.23 -1.97
N ALA A 125 7.30 2.51 -2.43
CA ALA A 125 7.71 3.86 -2.82
C ALA A 125 6.77 4.46 -3.87
N ARG A 126 6.39 3.68 -4.90
CA ARG A 126 5.42 4.07 -5.93
C ARG A 126 4.06 4.44 -5.33
N ALA A 127 3.60 3.71 -4.30
CA ALA A 127 2.34 4.03 -3.63
C ALA A 127 2.41 5.31 -2.79
N LEU A 128 3.60 5.68 -2.30
CA LEU A 128 3.83 6.82 -1.40
C LEU A 128 4.16 8.12 -2.12
N VAL A 129 4.74 8.06 -3.32
CA VAL A 129 5.36 9.22 -3.99
C VAL A 129 4.40 10.37 -4.26
N ARG A 130 3.11 10.09 -4.48
CA ARG A 130 2.04 11.09 -4.65
C ARG A 130 1.56 11.73 -3.34
N LYS A 131 2.04 11.28 -2.19
CA LYS A 131 1.51 11.68 -0.87
C LYS A 131 -0.01 11.53 -0.79
N PRO A 132 -0.56 10.32 -1.08
CA PRO A 132 -1.99 10.11 -1.28
C PRO A 132 -2.79 10.36 0.00
N SER A 133 -4.06 10.79 -0.12
CA SER A 133 -4.98 10.95 1.02
C SER A 133 -5.42 9.59 1.59
N ILE A 134 -5.42 8.55 0.75
CA ILE A 134 -5.77 7.18 1.13
C ILE A 134 -4.65 6.25 0.69
N LEU A 135 -4.13 5.46 1.62
CA LEU A 135 -3.09 4.49 1.36
C LEU A 135 -3.63 3.08 1.59
N VAL A 136 -3.70 2.30 0.53
CA VAL A 136 -4.19 0.92 0.55
C VAL A 136 -3.02 -0.04 0.36
N LEU A 137 -2.78 -0.90 1.35
CA LEU A 137 -1.62 -1.75 1.45
C LEU A 137 -2.05 -3.22 1.57
N ASP A 138 -1.73 -4.03 0.57
CA ASP A 138 -2.04 -5.45 0.56
C ASP A 138 -0.80 -6.28 0.89
N GLU A 139 -0.65 -6.67 2.17
CA GLU A 139 0.51 -7.37 2.72
C GLU A 139 1.87 -6.70 2.36
N PRO A 140 2.05 -5.41 2.67
CA PRO A 140 3.13 -4.58 2.11
C PRO A 140 4.54 -4.97 2.55
N THR A 141 4.70 -5.89 3.50
CA THR A 141 6.00 -6.29 4.08
C THR A 141 6.20 -7.81 4.08
N SER A 142 5.38 -8.56 3.34
CA SER A 142 5.39 -10.03 3.37
C SER A 142 6.73 -10.68 2.93
N SER A 143 7.52 -9.97 2.11
CA SER A 143 8.82 -10.46 1.60
C SER A 143 10.03 -9.81 2.30
N MET A 144 9.82 -9.15 3.44
CA MET A 144 10.86 -8.40 4.15
C MET A 144 11.26 -9.07 5.46
N ASP A 145 12.48 -8.81 5.91
CA ASP A 145 12.93 -9.16 7.26
C ASP A 145 12.24 -8.29 8.33
N GLY A 146 12.21 -8.78 9.57
CA GLY A 146 11.47 -8.13 10.65
C GLY A 146 11.97 -6.72 10.99
N ALA A 147 13.27 -6.43 10.84
CA ALA A 147 13.81 -5.11 11.14
C ALA A 147 13.40 -4.07 10.07
N THR A 148 13.49 -4.46 8.80
CA THR A 148 13.04 -3.62 7.67
C THR A 148 11.53 -3.39 7.72
N GLU A 149 10.76 -4.44 8.01
CA GLU A 149 9.32 -4.35 8.20
C GLU A 149 8.95 -3.33 9.28
N GLU A 150 9.54 -3.42 10.47
CA GLU A 150 9.24 -2.52 11.59
C GLU A 150 9.55 -1.06 11.21
N ARG A 151 10.67 -0.81 10.54
CA ARG A 151 11.02 0.52 10.02
C ARG A 151 9.97 1.06 9.06
N ILE A 152 9.52 0.25 8.10
CA ILE A 152 8.52 0.63 7.10
C ILE A 152 7.19 0.95 7.77
N ILE A 153 6.71 0.10 8.67
CA ILE A 153 5.45 0.35 9.37
C ILE A 153 5.54 1.61 10.23
N ASN A 154 6.67 1.85 10.92
CA ASN A 154 6.92 3.10 11.64
C ASN A 154 6.84 4.32 10.72
N ASN A 155 7.53 4.27 9.57
CA ASN A 155 7.52 5.35 8.59
C ASN A 155 6.10 5.65 8.09
N ILE A 156 5.34 4.62 7.69
CA ILE A 156 3.96 4.75 7.19
C ILE A 156 3.04 5.36 8.24
N LEU A 157 3.12 4.89 9.48
CA LEU A 157 2.27 5.37 10.56
C LEU A 157 2.64 6.79 11.04
N SER A 158 3.84 7.27 10.70
CA SER A 158 4.36 8.59 11.06
C SER A 158 4.30 9.60 9.91
N LEU A 159 3.61 9.27 8.81
CA LEU A 159 3.49 10.17 7.67
C LEU A 159 2.88 11.52 8.09
N PRO A 160 3.53 12.66 7.77
CA PRO A 160 3.12 13.97 8.27
C PRO A 160 1.77 14.43 7.72
N TYR A 161 1.39 13.97 6.54
CA TYR A 161 0.11 14.29 5.89
C TYR A 161 -1.05 13.37 6.32
N LYS A 162 -0.81 12.43 7.25
CA LYS A 162 -1.80 11.60 7.94
C LYS A 162 -2.87 11.00 7.01
N PRO A 163 -2.50 10.17 6.02
CA PRO A 163 -3.49 9.55 5.15
C PRO A 163 -4.41 8.61 5.92
N THR A 164 -5.60 8.36 5.39
CA THR A 164 -6.38 7.17 5.77
C THR A 164 -5.64 5.93 5.30
N ILE A 165 -5.36 4.98 6.19
CA ILE A 165 -4.58 3.78 5.87
C ILE A 165 -5.47 2.54 5.97
N ILE A 166 -5.49 1.72 4.92
CA ILE A 166 -6.13 0.40 4.94
C ILE A 166 -5.03 -0.62 4.65
N ILE A 167 -4.72 -1.45 5.64
CA ILE A 167 -3.65 -2.46 5.54
C ILE A 167 -4.20 -3.87 5.73
N SER A 168 -4.03 -4.75 4.74
CA SER A 168 -4.23 -6.17 4.96
C SER A 168 -2.97 -6.77 5.57
N THR A 169 -3.13 -7.54 6.63
CA THR A 169 -2.04 -8.21 7.31
C THR A 169 -2.54 -9.42 8.10
N HIS A 170 -1.66 -10.41 8.26
CA HIS A 170 -1.84 -11.51 9.20
C HIS A 170 -0.94 -11.38 10.43
N ARG A 171 -0.20 -10.28 10.56
CA ARG A 171 0.76 -10.05 11.63
C ARG A 171 0.13 -9.23 12.75
N THR A 172 0.12 -9.79 13.96
CA THR A 172 -0.53 -9.18 15.13
C THR A 172 0.12 -7.88 15.57
N ASN A 173 1.45 -7.71 15.38
CA ASN A 173 2.16 -6.47 15.70
C ASN A 173 1.68 -5.27 14.85
N HIS A 174 1.26 -5.49 13.61
CA HIS A 174 0.67 -4.42 12.78
C HIS A 174 -0.72 -4.05 13.29
N LEU A 175 -1.52 -5.05 13.69
CA LEU A 175 -2.87 -4.85 14.20
C LEU A 175 -2.90 -4.06 15.52
N ALA A 176 -1.87 -4.21 16.34
CA ALA A 176 -1.74 -3.43 17.58
C ALA A 176 -1.60 -1.90 17.34
N ARG A 177 -1.39 -1.47 16.09
CA ARG A 177 -1.05 -0.09 15.72
C ARG A 177 -2.08 0.59 14.83
N VAL A 178 -3.19 -0.08 14.54
CA VAL A 178 -4.33 0.48 13.81
C VAL A 178 -5.42 0.94 14.76
N ASP A 179 -6.35 1.75 14.28
CA ASP A 179 -7.46 2.27 15.09
C ASP A 179 -8.64 1.28 15.10
N LYS A 180 -8.90 0.66 13.95
CA LYS A 180 -9.98 -0.32 13.76
C LYS A 180 -9.48 -1.58 13.08
N ILE A 181 -10.21 -2.67 13.29
CA ILE A 181 -9.96 -3.96 12.66
C ILE A 181 -11.23 -4.45 11.98
N GLY A 182 -11.09 -4.93 10.73
CA GLY A 182 -12.09 -5.68 10.00
C GLY A 182 -11.65 -7.14 9.85
N VAL A 183 -12.51 -8.07 10.25
CA VAL A 183 -12.27 -9.52 10.12
C VAL A 183 -13.08 -10.05 8.95
N ILE A 184 -12.39 -10.67 7.98
CA ILE A 184 -13.02 -11.23 6.77
C ILE A 184 -12.89 -12.75 6.80
N ILE A 185 -14.03 -13.43 6.72
CA ILE A 185 -14.14 -14.89 6.65
C ILE A 185 -15.04 -15.23 5.45
N ASP A 186 -14.57 -16.09 4.56
CA ASP A 186 -15.31 -16.60 3.40
C ASP A 186 -16.04 -15.51 2.59
N GLY A 187 -15.34 -14.41 2.31
CA GLY A 187 -15.86 -13.28 1.53
C GLY A 187 -16.78 -12.33 2.28
N SER A 188 -17.03 -12.55 3.57
CA SER A 188 -17.90 -11.73 4.40
C SER A 188 -17.13 -11.00 5.49
N LEU A 189 -17.45 -9.70 5.71
CA LEU A 189 -16.95 -8.93 6.84
C LEU A 189 -17.77 -9.32 8.08
N VAL A 190 -17.20 -10.21 8.91
CA VAL A 190 -17.89 -10.78 10.07
C VAL A 190 -17.78 -9.93 11.33
N GLN A 191 -16.72 -9.14 11.45
CA GLN A 191 -16.51 -8.18 12.54
C GLN A 191 -15.86 -6.92 12.00
N TYR A 192 -16.26 -5.75 12.54
CA TYR A 192 -15.63 -4.47 12.28
C TYR A 192 -15.82 -3.55 13.47
N GLY A 193 -14.75 -3.01 14.01
CA GLY A 193 -14.84 -2.12 15.17
C GLY A 193 -13.48 -1.65 15.67
N PRO A 194 -13.48 -0.94 16.81
CA PRO A 194 -12.25 -0.52 17.49
C PRO A 194 -11.32 -1.70 17.73
N ARG A 195 -10.02 -1.48 17.47
CA ARG A 195 -8.99 -2.51 17.66
C ARG A 195 -9.09 -3.23 18.99
N ASP A 196 -9.22 -2.46 20.09
CA ASP A 196 -9.19 -3.01 21.45
C ASP A 196 -10.41 -3.91 21.77
N GLU A 197 -11.53 -3.71 21.09
CA GLU A 197 -12.71 -4.55 21.21
C GLU A 197 -12.54 -5.87 20.46
N ILE A 198 -12.01 -5.80 19.23
CA ILE A 198 -11.81 -6.98 18.37
C ILE A 198 -10.70 -7.89 18.94
N LEU A 199 -9.59 -7.31 19.40
CA LEU A 199 -8.47 -8.11 19.95
C LEU A 199 -8.78 -8.79 21.30
N LYS A 200 -9.78 -8.31 22.05
CA LYS A 200 -10.21 -8.96 23.30
C LYS A 200 -11.13 -10.18 23.09
N GLN A 201 -11.72 -10.30 21.91
CA GLN A 201 -12.67 -11.37 21.58
C GLN A 201 -12.01 -12.60 20.93
N ASN A 202 -10.73 -12.50 20.61
CA ASN A 202 -9.89 -13.55 20.04
C ASN A 202 -8.68 -13.83 20.95
#